data_0e280b61020c6c4e1c97ef1696d95326
#
_entry.id   0e280b61020c6c4e1c97ef1696d95326
#
_cell.length_a   1.000
_cell.length_b   1.000
_cell.length_c   1.000
_cell.angle_alpha   90.00
_cell.angle_beta   90.00
_cell.angle_gamma   90.00
#
_symmetry.space_group_name_H-M   'P 1'
#
loop_
_entity.id
_entity.type
_entity.pdbx_description
1 polymer ?
#
loop_
_entity_poly.entity_id
_entity_poly.type
_entity_poly.pdbx_seq_one_letter_code
_entity_poly.pdbx_strand_id
1 'polypeptide(L)'
;MASWKSFAAQAPGLAAKGLELFYQYGVGMGFLGTTRRDGGPRVHPISPILTDDVLYALIVPGPKREDLRRGPRFALHCLTSAPPRQDDAFYLTGTVMEVTDSAIWDRVSEQFLAERDISTRWPGFETQALIEFDIERCLLTLTSADGELPAGHTVWHAEPR
;
A
#
# COMPACT_ATOMS: atom_id res chain seq x y z
N MET A 1 2.38 -7.78 13.86
CA MET A 1 2.70 -7.60 12.42
C MET A 1 2.03 -8.71 11.63
N ALA A 2 1.39 -8.40 10.52
CA ALA A 2 0.57 -9.33 9.77
C ALA A 2 0.73 -9.13 8.25
N SER A 3 0.79 -10.23 7.48
CA SER A 3 0.60 -10.18 6.03
C SER A 3 -0.82 -9.71 5.69
N TRP A 4 -1.05 -9.31 4.45
CA TRP A 4 -2.41 -8.98 3.99
C TRP A 4 -3.38 -10.14 4.22
N LYS A 5 -2.95 -11.40 3.95
CA LYS A 5 -3.74 -12.60 4.21
C LYS A 5 -4.21 -12.70 5.67
N SER A 6 -3.28 -12.51 6.60
CA SER A 6 -3.59 -12.56 8.04
C SER A 6 -4.52 -11.42 8.47
N PHE A 7 -4.30 -10.21 7.95
CA PHE A 7 -5.19 -9.06 8.16
C PHE A 7 -6.60 -9.34 7.60
N ALA A 8 -6.70 -9.83 6.37
CA ALA A 8 -7.98 -10.15 5.73
C ALA A 8 -8.75 -11.26 6.46
N ALA A 9 -8.05 -12.26 7.00
CA ALA A 9 -8.67 -13.30 7.82
C ALA A 9 -9.26 -12.77 9.13
N GLN A 10 -8.59 -11.79 9.76
CA GLN A 10 -9.02 -11.21 11.05
C GLN A 10 -10.06 -10.09 10.87
N ALA A 11 -10.00 -9.33 9.78
CA ALA A 11 -10.86 -8.18 9.51
C ALA A 11 -11.32 -8.14 8.03
N PRO A 12 -12.11 -9.15 7.58
CA PRO A 12 -12.43 -9.32 6.17
C PRO A 12 -13.14 -8.11 5.55
N GLY A 13 -14.04 -7.46 6.27
CA GLY A 13 -14.73 -6.26 5.80
C GLY A 13 -13.79 -5.06 5.59
N LEU A 14 -12.82 -4.86 6.51
CA LEU A 14 -11.81 -3.81 6.38
C LEU A 14 -10.87 -4.09 5.20
N ALA A 15 -10.42 -5.34 5.04
CA ALA A 15 -9.54 -5.73 3.95
C ALA A 15 -10.21 -5.58 2.58
N ALA A 16 -11.47 -6.02 2.45
CA ALA A 16 -12.24 -5.89 1.22
C ALA A 16 -12.43 -4.41 0.82
N LYS A 17 -12.88 -3.56 1.77
CA LYS A 17 -13.06 -2.13 1.49
C LYS A 17 -11.74 -1.41 1.24
N GLY A 18 -10.70 -1.77 1.95
CA GLY A 18 -9.35 -1.22 1.72
C GLY A 18 -8.81 -1.56 0.35
N LEU A 19 -9.00 -2.80 -0.11
CA LEU A 19 -8.62 -3.21 -1.46
C LEU A 19 -9.40 -2.44 -2.53
N GLU A 20 -10.72 -2.30 -2.36
CA GLU A 20 -11.56 -1.47 -3.24
C GLU A 20 -11.02 -0.04 -3.36
N LEU A 21 -10.62 0.57 -2.22
CA LEU A 21 -10.09 1.94 -2.20
C LEU A 21 -8.69 2.05 -2.83
N PHE A 22 -7.81 1.05 -2.66
CA PHE A 22 -6.53 1.04 -3.37
C PHE A 22 -6.70 0.87 -4.88
N TYR A 23 -7.70 0.10 -5.33
CA TYR A 23 -7.94 -0.22 -6.74
C TYR A 23 -9.11 0.55 -7.36
N GLN A 24 -9.58 1.62 -6.74
CA GLN A 24 -10.75 2.40 -7.20
C GLN A 24 -10.61 2.99 -8.61
N TYR A 25 -9.39 3.04 -9.14
CA TYR A 25 -9.09 3.50 -10.52
C TYR A 25 -8.63 2.35 -11.44
N GLY A 26 -8.92 1.11 -11.07
CA GLY A 26 -8.60 -0.08 -11.86
C GLY A 26 -7.19 -0.63 -11.68
N VAL A 27 -6.30 0.14 -11.04
CA VAL A 27 -4.92 -0.26 -10.69
C VAL A 27 -4.62 0.15 -9.27
N GLY A 28 -3.71 -0.56 -8.61
CA GLY A 28 -3.30 -0.21 -7.25
C GLY A 28 -2.62 1.16 -7.20
N MET A 29 -3.16 2.10 -6.40
CA MET A 29 -2.64 3.46 -6.22
C MET A 29 -2.74 3.89 -4.77
N GLY A 30 -1.70 4.57 -4.28
CA GLY A 30 -1.66 5.09 -2.92
C GLY A 30 -0.52 6.07 -2.69
N PHE A 31 -0.51 6.68 -1.52
CA PHE A 31 0.57 7.55 -1.04
C PHE A 31 1.36 6.85 0.06
N LEU A 32 2.65 6.64 -0.18
CA LEU A 32 3.58 6.08 0.79
C LEU A 32 4.25 7.20 1.59
N GLY A 33 4.07 7.17 2.90
CA GLY A 33 4.79 7.97 3.86
C GLY A 33 6.03 7.23 4.37
N THR A 34 7.19 7.91 4.37
CA THR A 34 8.46 7.44 4.93
C THR A 34 9.07 8.54 5.80
N THR A 35 10.09 8.20 6.59
CA THR A 35 10.83 9.16 7.40
C THR A 35 12.19 9.44 6.80
N ARG A 36 12.46 10.70 6.47
CA ARG A 36 13.75 11.16 5.96
C ARG A 36 14.85 11.06 7.02
N ARG A 37 16.11 11.18 6.57
CA ARG A 37 17.29 11.15 7.48
C ARG A 37 17.25 12.24 8.56
N ASP A 38 16.65 13.38 8.25
CA ASP A 38 16.50 14.50 9.20
C ASP A 38 15.28 14.37 10.13
N GLY A 39 14.57 13.22 10.07
CA GLY A 39 13.34 12.98 10.85
C GLY A 39 12.07 13.53 10.22
N GLY A 40 12.17 14.34 9.18
CA GLY A 40 11.01 14.90 8.49
C GLY A 40 10.22 13.84 7.69
N PRO A 41 8.91 14.02 7.53
CA PRO A 41 8.10 13.13 6.71
C PRO A 41 8.40 13.31 5.22
N ARG A 42 8.25 12.22 4.46
CA ARG A 42 8.23 12.23 3.00
C ARG A 42 6.98 11.48 2.55
N VAL A 43 6.25 12.03 1.59
CA VAL A 43 5.09 11.38 0.98
C VAL A 43 5.31 11.29 -0.52
N HIS A 44 5.10 10.11 -1.09
CA HIS A 44 5.22 9.84 -2.51
C HIS A 44 4.11 8.94 -3.01
N PRO A 45 3.62 9.12 -4.25
CA PRO A 45 2.75 8.13 -4.86
C PRO A 45 3.51 6.83 -5.08
N ILE A 46 2.81 5.71 -4.87
CA ILE A 46 3.26 4.37 -5.22
C ILE A 46 2.11 3.56 -5.80
N SER A 47 2.46 2.41 -6.33
CA SER A 47 1.52 1.39 -6.80
C SER A 47 1.57 0.19 -5.86
N PRO A 48 0.69 0.09 -4.87
CA PRO A 48 0.54 -1.16 -4.11
C PRO A 48 0.00 -2.26 -5.04
N ILE A 49 0.52 -3.46 -4.89
CA ILE A 49 0.18 -4.63 -5.68
C ILE A 49 -0.16 -5.76 -4.72
N LEU A 50 -1.35 -6.33 -4.83
CA LEU A 50 -1.74 -7.49 -4.04
C LEU A 50 -1.56 -8.75 -4.89
N THR A 51 -0.60 -9.59 -4.50
CA THR A 51 -0.28 -10.86 -5.16
C THR A 51 -0.18 -11.97 -4.11
N ASP A 52 -0.84 -13.10 -4.34
CA ASP A 52 -0.81 -14.26 -3.43
C ASP A 52 -1.13 -13.89 -1.96
N ASP A 53 -2.10 -13.01 -1.76
CA ASP A 53 -2.50 -12.49 -0.44
C ASP A 53 -1.38 -11.72 0.31
N VAL A 54 -0.39 -11.20 -0.40
CA VAL A 54 0.68 -10.34 0.15
C VAL A 54 0.68 -8.99 -0.57
N LEU A 55 0.82 -7.92 0.19
CA LEU A 55 0.87 -6.56 -0.34
C LEU A 55 2.31 -6.17 -0.65
N TYR A 56 2.56 -5.80 -1.91
CA TYR A 56 3.87 -5.42 -2.42
C TYR A 56 3.88 -4.03 -3.05
N ALA A 57 5.07 -3.50 -3.29
CA ALA A 57 5.31 -2.40 -4.22
C ALA A 57 6.69 -2.52 -4.86
N LEU A 58 6.79 -2.12 -6.13
CA LEU A 58 8.05 -1.93 -6.83
C LEU A 58 8.53 -0.48 -6.62
N ILE A 59 9.71 -0.32 -6.02
CA ILE A 59 10.25 0.99 -5.65
C ILE A 59 11.51 1.27 -6.45
N VAL A 60 11.45 2.30 -7.29
CA VAL A 60 12.60 2.79 -8.06
C VAL A 60 13.74 3.25 -7.14
N PRO A 61 15.02 3.19 -7.59
CA PRO A 61 16.13 3.81 -6.89
C PRO A 61 15.85 5.29 -6.58
N GLY A 62 16.14 5.71 -5.35
CA GLY A 62 15.95 7.10 -4.95
C GLY A 62 15.63 7.28 -3.48
N PRO A 63 15.36 8.53 -3.06
CA PRO A 63 15.29 8.89 -1.65
C PRO A 63 14.28 8.09 -0.82
N LYS A 64 13.11 7.73 -1.37
CA LYS A 64 12.12 6.93 -0.62
C LYS A 64 12.61 5.50 -0.34
N ARG A 65 13.35 4.89 -1.31
CA ARG A 65 13.97 3.56 -1.10
C ARG A 65 15.02 3.61 -0.01
N GLU A 66 15.86 4.67 -0.01
CA GLU A 66 16.88 4.87 1.03
C GLU A 66 16.25 5.15 2.40
N ASP A 67 15.13 5.86 2.45
CA ASP A 67 14.38 6.07 3.70
C ASP A 67 13.91 4.74 4.28
N LEU A 68 13.31 3.85 3.46
CA LEU A 68 12.82 2.53 3.89
C LEU A 68 13.95 1.61 4.34
N ARG A 69 15.11 1.65 3.69
CA ARG A 69 16.30 0.85 4.09
C ARG A 69 16.86 1.30 5.43
N ARG A 70 16.80 2.58 5.72
CA ARG A 70 17.31 3.15 6.98
C ARG A 70 16.33 2.95 8.14
N GLY A 71 15.04 3.11 7.87
CA GLY A 71 13.97 2.96 8.84
C GLY A 71 12.76 2.32 8.17
N PRO A 72 12.51 1.02 8.41
CA PRO A 72 11.55 0.25 7.63
C PRO A 72 10.08 0.59 7.93
N ARG A 73 9.79 1.58 8.75
CA ARG A 73 8.42 1.98 9.06
C ARG A 73 7.78 2.75 7.91
N PHE A 74 6.51 2.45 7.67
CA PHE A 74 5.73 3.09 6.64
C PHE A 74 4.37 3.58 7.12
N ALA A 75 3.80 4.50 6.35
CA ALA A 75 2.39 4.83 6.30
C ALA A 75 1.93 4.73 4.84
N LEU A 76 0.86 3.99 4.57
CA LEU A 76 0.32 3.84 3.22
C LEU A 76 -1.15 4.23 3.22
N HIS A 77 -1.50 5.27 2.49
CA HIS A 77 -2.86 5.79 2.34
C HIS A 77 -3.36 5.56 0.93
N CYS A 78 -4.64 5.17 0.77
CA CYS A 78 -5.28 5.12 -0.54
C CYS A 78 -5.39 6.54 -1.15
N LEU A 79 -5.70 6.64 -2.43
CA LEU A 79 -6.10 7.91 -3.02
C LEU A 79 -7.52 8.29 -2.56
N THR A 80 -7.80 9.58 -2.56
CA THR A 80 -9.16 10.08 -2.36
C THR A 80 -10.00 9.89 -3.62
N SER A 81 -11.31 9.72 -3.46
CA SER A 81 -12.25 9.72 -4.56
C SER A 81 -12.32 11.09 -5.23
N ALA A 82 -12.67 11.13 -6.52
CA ALA A 82 -12.88 12.40 -7.21
C ALA A 82 -14.12 13.14 -6.67
N PRO A 83 -14.04 14.46 -6.40
CA PRO A 83 -15.19 15.23 -5.98
C PRO A 83 -16.34 15.13 -7.02
N PRO A 84 -17.60 15.22 -6.61
CA PRO A 84 -18.14 15.44 -5.26
C PRO A 84 -18.41 14.15 -4.46
N ARG A 85 -17.69 13.09 -4.74
CA ARG A 85 -17.86 11.80 -4.07
C ARG A 85 -17.39 11.86 -2.61
N GLN A 86 -17.74 10.82 -1.86
CA GLN A 86 -17.38 10.67 -0.46
C GLN A 86 -15.86 10.56 -0.27
N ASP A 87 -15.35 11.15 0.79
CA ASP A 87 -13.93 11.10 1.17
C ASP A 87 -13.62 9.88 2.04
N ASP A 88 -13.95 8.69 1.54
CA ASP A 88 -13.54 7.45 2.19
C ASP A 88 -12.01 7.36 2.22
N ALA A 89 -11.46 6.92 3.34
CA ALA A 89 -10.02 6.80 3.53
C ALA A 89 -9.63 5.46 4.11
N PHE A 90 -8.63 4.84 3.52
CA PHE A 90 -8.00 3.63 4.01
C PHE A 90 -6.52 3.85 4.23
N TYR A 91 -6.05 3.51 5.43
CA TYR A 91 -4.71 3.81 5.89
C TYR A 91 -4.10 2.60 6.60
N LEU A 92 -2.90 2.23 6.19
CA LEU A 92 -2.09 1.16 6.78
C LEU A 92 -0.81 1.73 7.39
N THR A 93 -0.39 1.17 8.51
CA THR A 93 0.98 1.37 9.04
C THR A 93 1.60 0.04 9.42
N GLY A 94 2.92 0.03 9.47
CA GLY A 94 3.69 -1.16 9.85
C GLY A 94 5.14 -1.02 9.46
N THR A 95 5.74 -2.14 9.08
CA THR A 95 7.12 -2.21 8.61
C THR A 95 7.18 -2.83 7.22
N VAL A 96 8.28 -2.57 6.53
CA VAL A 96 8.55 -3.18 5.22
C VAL A 96 9.78 -4.07 5.26
N MET A 97 9.81 -5.02 4.32
CA MET A 97 10.97 -5.86 4.05
C MET A 97 11.28 -5.83 2.55
N GLU A 98 12.56 -5.70 2.18
CA GLU A 98 13.00 -5.84 0.79
C GLU A 98 13.07 -7.35 0.45
N VAL A 99 12.34 -7.76 -0.58
CA VAL A 99 12.27 -9.15 -1.06
C VAL A 99 13.36 -9.35 -2.11
N THR A 100 14.22 -10.34 -1.89
CA THR A 100 15.35 -10.67 -2.79
C THR A 100 15.12 -11.92 -3.64
N ASP A 101 13.99 -12.62 -3.45
CA ASP A 101 13.60 -13.77 -4.27
C ASP A 101 13.20 -13.31 -5.67
N SER A 102 13.97 -13.75 -6.67
CA SER A 102 13.76 -13.37 -8.07
C SER A 102 12.44 -13.90 -8.63
N ALA A 103 11.99 -15.08 -8.21
CA ALA A 103 10.73 -15.65 -8.70
C ALA A 103 9.52 -14.85 -8.18
N ILE A 104 9.58 -14.36 -6.94
CA ILE A 104 8.56 -13.45 -6.40
C ILE A 104 8.62 -12.12 -7.13
N TRP A 105 9.82 -11.57 -7.34
CA TRP A 105 10.02 -10.31 -8.06
C TRP A 105 9.45 -10.37 -9.48
N ASP A 106 9.74 -11.43 -10.23
CA ASP A 106 9.23 -11.62 -11.60
C ASP A 106 7.70 -11.68 -11.62
N ARG A 107 7.10 -12.50 -10.76
CA ARG A 107 5.65 -12.66 -10.68
C ARG A 107 4.92 -11.35 -10.35
N VAL A 108 5.42 -10.60 -9.35
CA VAL A 108 4.83 -9.30 -8.97
C VAL A 108 5.02 -8.28 -10.08
N SER A 109 6.17 -8.31 -10.77
CA SER A 109 6.46 -7.44 -11.91
C SER A 109 5.54 -7.70 -13.09
N GLU A 110 5.28 -8.97 -13.40
CA GLU A 110 4.35 -9.36 -14.46
C GLU A 110 2.92 -8.89 -14.15
N GLN A 111 2.46 -9.08 -12.91
CA GLN A 111 1.16 -8.56 -12.48
C GLN A 111 1.09 -7.03 -12.58
N PHE A 112 2.12 -6.31 -12.12
CA PHE A 112 2.20 -4.85 -12.22
C PHE A 112 2.06 -4.36 -13.65
N LEU A 113 2.76 -5.00 -14.60
CA LEU A 113 2.71 -4.65 -16.01
C LEU A 113 1.33 -4.97 -16.62
N ALA A 114 0.78 -6.14 -16.30
CA ALA A 114 -0.52 -6.58 -16.78
C ALA A 114 -1.66 -5.66 -16.30
N GLU A 115 -1.67 -5.27 -15.02
CA GLU A 115 -2.67 -4.35 -14.46
C GLU A 115 -2.67 -2.98 -15.18
N ARG A 116 -1.58 -2.59 -15.82
CA ARG A 116 -1.41 -1.29 -16.48
C ARG A 116 -1.37 -1.36 -18.00
N ASP A 117 -1.66 -2.53 -18.55
CA ASP A 117 -1.60 -2.78 -20.00
C ASP A 117 -0.24 -2.38 -20.62
N ILE A 118 0.85 -2.61 -19.87
CA ILE A 118 2.21 -2.33 -20.31
C ILE A 118 2.83 -3.62 -20.86
N SER A 119 3.03 -3.67 -22.17
CA SER A 119 3.53 -4.86 -22.85
C SER A 119 5.06 -5.04 -22.78
N THR A 120 5.80 -4.00 -22.44
CA THR A 120 7.28 -4.03 -22.46
C THR A 120 7.86 -3.29 -21.26
N ARG A 121 8.81 -3.92 -20.56
CA ARG A 121 9.58 -3.27 -19.48
C ARG A 121 10.42 -2.13 -20.08
N TRP A 122 10.38 -0.95 -19.43
CA TRP A 122 11.23 0.18 -19.82
C TRP A 122 12.67 0.00 -19.30
N PRO A 123 13.67 0.69 -19.88
CA PRO A 123 15.05 0.63 -19.41
C PRO A 123 15.17 0.97 -17.93
N GLY A 124 15.84 0.10 -17.14
CA GLY A 124 16.01 0.26 -15.70
C GLY A 124 14.85 -0.28 -14.86
N PHE A 125 13.84 -0.89 -15.47
CA PHE A 125 12.73 -1.51 -14.71
C PHE A 125 13.25 -2.54 -13.69
N GLU A 126 14.25 -3.32 -14.04
CA GLU A 126 14.91 -4.35 -13.20
C GLU A 126 15.68 -3.78 -12.01
N THR A 127 15.92 -2.46 -11.96
CA THR A 127 16.59 -1.81 -10.83
C THR A 127 15.66 -1.54 -9.64
N GLN A 128 14.36 -1.78 -9.80
CA GLN A 128 13.37 -1.57 -8.76
C GLN A 128 13.53 -2.62 -7.65
N ALA A 129 13.49 -2.16 -6.40
CA ALA A 129 13.38 -3.05 -5.25
C ALA A 129 11.93 -3.51 -5.09
N LEU A 130 11.74 -4.79 -4.84
CA LEU A 130 10.47 -5.33 -4.41
C LEU A 130 10.37 -5.19 -2.89
N ILE A 131 9.35 -4.50 -2.44
CA ILE A 131 9.07 -4.25 -1.02
C ILE A 131 7.78 -4.98 -0.64
N GLU A 132 7.85 -5.76 0.43
CA GLU A 132 6.71 -6.38 1.09
C GLU A 132 6.27 -5.54 2.29
N PHE A 133 4.95 -5.38 2.48
CA PHE A 133 4.36 -4.64 3.60
C PHE A 133 3.86 -5.60 4.68
N ASP A 134 4.40 -5.46 5.89
CA ASP A 134 3.97 -6.15 7.10
C ASP A 134 3.13 -5.18 7.95
N ILE A 135 1.83 -5.46 8.09
CA ILE A 135 0.81 -4.53 8.58
C ILE A 135 0.71 -4.64 10.11
N GLU A 136 0.82 -3.51 10.80
CA GLU A 136 0.61 -3.41 12.26
C GLU A 136 -0.76 -2.83 12.60
N ARG A 137 -1.24 -1.90 11.79
CA ARG A 137 -2.48 -1.19 12.03
C ARG A 137 -3.16 -0.81 10.73
N CYS A 138 -4.49 -0.86 10.76
CA CYS A 138 -5.37 -0.34 9.73
C CYS A 138 -6.33 0.69 10.32
N LEU A 139 -6.61 1.75 9.59
CA LEU A 139 -7.73 2.67 9.83
C LEU A 139 -8.56 2.75 8.55
N LEU A 140 -9.86 2.52 8.68
CA LEU A 140 -10.85 2.81 7.65
C LEU A 140 -11.76 3.94 8.14
N THR A 141 -11.89 4.98 7.35
CA THR A 141 -12.86 6.06 7.54
C THR A 141 -13.88 5.97 6.41
N LEU A 142 -15.16 5.86 6.77
CA LEU A 142 -16.26 5.92 5.82
C LEU A 142 -17.07 7.19 6.07
N THR A 143 -17.22 8.01 5.05
CA THR A 143 -18.14 9.13 5.06
C THR A 143 -19.56 8.61 4.82
N SER A 144 -20.57 9.26 5.41
CA SER A 144 -21.97 8.90 5.13
C SER A 144 -22.35 9.19 3.68
N ALA A 145 -23.36 8.49 3.16
CA ALA A 145 -23.86 8.68 1.81
C ALA A 145 -24.26 10.14 1.53
N ASP A 146 -24.65 10.87 2.56
CA ASP A 146 -25.11 12.26 2.49
C ASP A 146 -24.01 13.27 2.86
N GLY A 147 -22.76 12.82 3.06
CA GLY A 147 -21.64 13.69 3.46
C GLY A 147 -21.74 14.23 4.88
N GLU A 148 -22.62 13.67 5.71
CA GLU A 148 -22.77 14.08 7.10
C GLU A 148 -21.60 13.66 7.96
N LEU A 149 -21.14 14.54 8.85
CA LEU A 149 -20.17 14.24 9.89
C LEU A 149 -20.90 13.89 11.19
N PRO A 150 -20.32 13.02 12.05
CA PRO A 150 -18.97 12.47 11.95
C PRO A 150 -18.86 11.26 11.02
N ALA A 151 -17.74 11.17 10.33
CA ALA A 151 -17.36 9.98 9.57
C ALA A 151 -17.20 8.77 10.51
N GLY A 152 -17.62 7.60 10.07
CA GLY A 152 -17.37 6.35 10.78
C GLY A 152 -15.90 5.96 10.71
N HIS A 153 -15.26 5.73 11.87
CA HIS A 153 -13.88 5.25 11.95
C HIS A 153 -13.83 3.84 12.50
N THR A 154 -13.13 2.95 11.80
CA THR A 154 -12.86 1.58 12.28
C THR A 154 -11.35 1.34 12.28
N VAL A 155 -10.84 0.84 13.39
CA VAL A 155 -9.42 0.57 13.59
C VAL A 155 -9.22 -0.92 13.84
N TRP A 156 -8.21 -1.48 13.20
CA TRP A 156 -7.71 -2.82 13.48
C TRP A 156 -6.22 -2.75 13.84
N HIS A 157 -5.80 -3.61 14.74
CA HIS A 157 -4.40 -3.79 15.15
C HIS A 157 -4.02 -5.25 15.01
N ALA A 158 -2.83 -5.52 14.48
CA ALA A 158 -2.25 -6.85 14.53
C ALA A 158 -1.99 -7.27 15.97
N GLU A 159 -2.25 -8.53 16.27
CA GLU A 159 -1.88 -9.09 17.56
C GLU A 159 -0.36 -9.01 17.78
N PRO A 160 0.11 -8.72 19.00
CA PRO A 160 1.53 -8.81 19.34
C PRO A 160 2.04 -10.23 19.06
N ARG A 161 3.20 -10.33 18.42
CA ARG A 161 3.94 -11.60 18.33
C ARG A 161 4.67 -11.89 19.61
#